data_c9b17ac4a30bbb5b2f618d15dacb4762
#
_entry.id   c9b17ac4a30bbb5b2f618d15dacb4762
#
_cell.length_a   1.000
_cell.length_b   1.000
_cell.length_c   1.000
_cell.angle_alpha   90.00
_cell.angle_beta   90.00
_cell.angle_gamma   90.00
#
_symmetry.space_group_name_H-M   'P 1'
#
loop_
_entity.id
_entity.type
_entity.pdbx_description
1 polymer ?
#
loop_
_entity_poly.entity_id
_entity_poly.type
_entity_poly.pdbx_seq_one_letter_code
_entity_poly.pdbx_strand_id
1 'polypeptide(L)'
;TMTQAGGKLHPEFVKEFLEQAKEHDKRFIVMYGQTEATARMSYTPQENIREKYMSIGIAIPGGRFSLIDVSGNEITEPETEGELVYRGPNVSLGYAECLDDLKKGDENQGELHTGDVAKFDTDGYFYITGRLKRFVKVWGNRCNLDSVEQMVKTITSNCACVGVDDKITIFVAEEVDDKVIINMFGEKTGLNTRAF
;
A
#
# COMPACT_ATOMS: atom_id res chain seq x y z
N THR A 1 23.25 9.14 1.28
CA THR A 1 22.00 8.55 0.79
C THR A 1 20.97 8.60 1.90
N MET A 2 19.76 8.99 1.57
CA MET A 2 18.56 8.92 2.42
C MET A 2 17.63 7.85 1.85
N THR A 3 16.91 7.12 2.71
CA THR A 3 15.98 6.09 2.28
C THR A 3 14.66 6.24 3.02
N GLN A 4 13.57 5.97 2.32
CA GLN A 4 12.24 5.85 2.90
C GLN A 4 11.82 4.39 2.82
N ALA A 5 11.37 3.84 3.95
CA ALA A 5 10.85 2.49 4.05
C ALA A 5 9.93 2.36 5.27
N GLY A 6 9.07 1.33 5.28
CA GLY A 6 8.21 0.98 6.41
C GLY A 6 6.76 1.41 6.21
N GLY A 7 6.43 2.65 6.00
CA GLY A 7 5.08 3.12 5.72
C GLY A 7 5.03 4.00 4.48
N LYS A 8 3.83 4.27 3.97
CA LYS A 8 3.65 5.19 2.85
C LYS A 8 3.85 6.62 3.34
N LEU A 9 4.91 7.27 2.86
CA LEU A 9 5.14 8.69 3.14
C LEU A 9 4.17 9.55 2.32
N HIS A 10 3.71 10.65 2.90
CA HIS A 10 2.83 11.58 2.19
C HIS A 10 3.57 12.18 0.98
N PRO A 11 2.90 12.34 -0.17
CA PRO A 11 3.52 12.80 -1.42
C PRO A 11 4.32 14.10 -1.31
N GLU A 12 3.85 15.05 -0.50
CA GLU A 12 4.51 16.34 -0.29
C GLU A 12 5.88 16.17 0.38
N PHE A 13 5.97 15.31 1.40
CA PHE A 13 7.24 15.01 2.06
C PHE A 13 8.21 14.28 1.13
N VAL A 14 7.71 13.38 0.27
CA VAL A 14 8.58 12.72 -0.71
C VAL A 14 9.20 13.76 -1.65
N LYS A 15 8.40 14.71 -2.14
CA LYS A 15 8.90 15.81 -2.99
C LYS A 15 9.90 16.69 -2.26
N GLU A 16 9.60 17.07 -1.02
CA GLU A 16 10.50 17.89 -0.19
C GLU A 16 11.85 17.19 -0.01
N PHE A 17 11.87 15.92 0.39
CA PHE A 17 13.10 15.15 0.55
C PHE A 17 13.87 14.96 -0.77
N LEU A 18 13.18 14.85 -1.90
CA LEU A 18 13.83 14.81 -3.22
C LEU A 18 14.53 16.12 -3.56
N GLU A 19 13.92 17.28 -3.26
CA GLU A 19 14.55 18.58 -3.48
C GLU A 19 15.73 18.79 -2.53
N GLN A 20 15.59 18.50 -1.24
CA GLN A 20 16.69 18.57 -0.26
C GLN A 20 17.85 17.64 -0.64
N ALA A 21 17.56 16.44 -1.09
CA ALA A 21 18.59 15.50 -1.54
C ALA A 21 19.37 16.06 -2.73
N LYS A 22 18.67 16.71 -3.67
CA LYS A 22 19.30 17.37 -4.82
C LYS A 22 20.20 18.52 -4.40
N GLU A 23 19.71 19.42 -3.54
CA GLU A 23 20.46 20.60 -3.06
C GLU A 23 21.76 20.21 -2.37
N HIS A 24 21.76 19.06 -1.70
CA HIS A 24 22.93 18.58 -0.94
C HIS A 24 23.75 17.49 -1.65
N ASP A 25 23.55 17.28 -2.93
CA ASP A 25 24.19 16.21 -3.71
C ASP A 25 24.04 14.84 -3.03
N LYS A 26 22.83 14.52 -2.59
CA LYS A 26 22.46 13.24 -1.95
C LYS A 26 21.46 12.48 -2.80
N ARG A 27 21.37 11.19 -2.53
CA ARG A 27 20.34 10.31 -3.12
C ARG A 27 19.21 10.11 -2.11
N PHE A 28 17.98 10.15 -2.58
CA PHE A 28 16.80 9.72 -1.85
C PHE A 28 16.19 8.53 -2.57
N ILE A 29 15.93 7.44 -1.85
CA ILE A 29 15.46 6.18 -2.44
C ILE A 29 14.21 5.75 -1.69
N VAL A 30 13.11 5.58 -2.41
CA VAL A 30 11.90 4.95 -1.90
C VAL A 30 12.05 3.44 -2.01
N MET A 31 11.75 2.73 -0.93
CA MET A 31 11.82 1.28 -0.84
C MET A 31 10.52 0.71 -0.29
N TYR A 32 10.18 -0.50 -0.72
CA TYR A 32 9.06 -1.26 -0.18
C TYR A 32 9.53 -2.65 0.24
N GLY A 33 8.86 -3.20 1.24
CA GLY A 33 9.06 -4.55 1.70
C GLY A 33 8.29 -4.87 2.96
N GLN A 34 8.32 -6.14 3.33
CA GLN A 34 7.70 -6.71 4.51
C GLN A 34 8.71 -7.56 5.25
N THR A 35 8.49 -7.78 6.55
CA THR A 35 9.34 -8.63 7.39
C THR A 35 9.45 -10.04 6.82
N GLU A 36 8.38 -10.53 6.25
CA GLU A 36 8.25 -11.84 5.60
C GLU A 36 9.16 -12.02 4.37
N ALA A 37 9.76 -10.94 3.86
CA ALA A 37 10.75 -10.98 2.77
C ALA A 37 12.05 -10.27 3.19
N THR A 38 12.47 -10.43 4.46
CA THR A 38 13.70 -9.86 5.02
C THR A 38 13.85 -8.37 4.77
N ALA A 39 12.69 -7.71 4.82
CA ALA A 39 12.42 -6.29 4.84
C ALA A 39 12.71 -5.48 3.55
N ARG A 40 13.21 -6.06 2.46
CA ARG A 40 13.38 -5.33 1.18
C ARG A 40 12.96 -6.18 0.01
N MET A 41 12.01 -5.66 -0.76
CA MET A 41 11.45 -6.32 -1.92
C MET A 41 11.61 -5.47 -3.18
N SER A 42 11.62 -4.12 -3.02
CA SER A 42 11.78 -3.22 -4.15
C SER A 42 12.42 -1.89 -3.77
N TYR A 43 12.81 -1.15 -4.79
CA TYR A 43 13.30 0.21 -4.69
C TYR A 43 12.93 1.00 -5.96
N THR A 44 12.84 2.32 -5.84
CA THR A 44 12.70 3.19 -7.01
C THR A 44 14.09 3.63 -7.47
N PRO A 45 14.53 3.27 -8.71
CA PRO A 45 15.79 3.69 -9.26
C PRO A 45 15.98 5.21 -9.25
N GLN A 46 17.20 5.67 -8.96
CA GLN A 46 17.52 7.08 -8.75
C GLN A 46 17.22 7.95 -9.99
N GLU A 47 17.42 7.40 -11.17
CA GLU A 47 17.18 8.06 -12.45
C GLU A 47 15.70 8.36 -12.70
N ASN A 48 14.80 7.53 -12.15
CA ASN A 48 13.37 7.60 -12.37
C ASN A 48 12.59 8.14 -11.15
N ILE A 49 13.25 8.36 -10.00
CA ILE A 49 12.59 8.70 -8.74
C ILE A 49 11.72 9.97 -8.83
N ARG A 50 12.10 10.96 -9.66
CA ARG A 50 11.35 12.20 -9.79
C ARG A 50 10.02 12.03 -10.49
N GLU A 51 9.95 11.16 -11.49
CA GLU A 51 8.73 10.85 -12.24
C GLU A 51 7.90 9.78 -11.55
N LYS A 52 8.58 8.82 -10.91
CA LYS A 52 7.98 7.63 -10.28
C LYS A 52 7.97 7.71 -8.73
N TYR A 53 8.03 8.92 -8.15
CA TYR A 53 8.19 9.14 -6.69
C TYR A 53 7.09 8.52 -5.82
N MET A 54 5.92 8.22 -6.41
CA MET A 54 4.82 7.56 -5.71
C MET A 54 4.84 6.05 -5.84
N SER A 55 5.71 5.50 -6.69
CA SER A 55 5.84 4.06 -6.88
C SER A 55 6.67 3.43 -5.76
N ILE A 56 6.44 2.14 -5.54
CA ILE A 56 7.34 1.30 -4.75
C ILE A 56 8.53 0.82 -5.59
N GLY A 57 8.60 1.24 -6.86
CA GLY A 57 9.68 0.94 -7.77
C GLY A 57 9.56 -0.42 -8.45
N ILE A 58 10.71 -1.02 -8.66
CA ILE A 58 10.89 -2.34 -9.28
C ILE A 58 11.46 -3.32 -8.25
N ALA A 59 11.28 -4.61 -8.47
CA ALA A 59 11.83 -5.64 -7.57
C ALA A 59 13.36 -5.56 -7.48
N ILE A 60 13.90 -5.88 -6.31
CA ILE A 60 15.35 -6.02 -6.13
C ILE A 60 15.92 -7.14 -7.01
N PRO A 61 17.22 -7.15 -7.32
CA PRO A 61 17.86 -8.23 -8.06
C PRO A 61 17.56 -9.61 -7.46
N GLY A 62 17.10 -10.54 -8.29
CA GLY A 62 16.69 -11.89 -7.88
C GLY A 62 15.25 -11.99 -7.41
N GLY A 63 14.54 -10.85 -7.21
CA GLY A 63 13.11 -10.80 -6.90
C GLY A 63 12.26 -10.52 -8.13
N ARG A 64 10.98 -10.88 -8.04
CA ARG A 64 9.96 -10.59 -9.06
C ARG A 64 8.64 -10.21 -8.37
N PHE A 65 7.99 -9.16 -8.88
CA PHE A 65 6.58 -8.87 -8.60
C PHE A 65 5.65 -9.44 -9.67
N SER A 66 4.49 -9.84 -9.24
CA SER A 66 3.32 -10.10 -10.10
C SER A 66 2.06 -9.60 -9.39
N LEU A 67 1.00 -9.37 -10.16
CA LEU A 67 -0.33 -9.09 -9.63
C LEU A 67 -1.23 -10.27 -9.95
N ILE A 68 -2.10 -10.63 -9.01
CA ILE A 68 -3.10 -11.67 -9.23
C ILE A 68 -4.51 -11.14 -8.99
N ASP A 69 -5.46 -11.66 -9.74
CA ASP A 69 -6.88 -11.39 -9.57
C ASP A 69 -7.49 -12.22 -8.43
N VAL A 70 -8.78 -12.03 -8.17
CA VAL A 70 -9.54 -12.77 -7.13
C VAL A 70 -9.66 -14.27 -7.42
N SER A 71 -9.36 -14.71 -8.64
CA SER A 71 -9.35 -16.11 -9.07
C SER A 71 -7.95 -16.73 -9.06
N GLY A 72 -6.93 -15.93 -8.72
CA GLY A 72 -5.52 -16.36 -8.69
C GLY A 72 -4.81 -16.28 -10.04
N ASN A 73 -5.42 -15.68 -11.08
CA ASN A 73 -4.76 -15.53 -12.39
C ASN A 73 -3.83 -14.31 -12.37
N GLU A 74 -2.68 -14.43 -13.03
CA GLU A 74 -1.73 -13.32 -13.19
C GLU A 74 -2.32 -12.23 -14.09
N ILE A 75 -2.27 -10.98 -13.60
CA ILE A 75 -2.70 -9.77 -14.32
C ILE A 75 -1.51 -9.24 -15.11
N THR A 76 -1.67 -9.12 -16.41
CA THR A 76 -0.63 -8.64 -17.36
C THR A 76 -0.92 -7.24 -17.91
N GLU A 77 -2.15 -6.74 -17.72
CA GLU A 77 -2.58 -5.44 -18.21
C GLU A 77 -2.16 -4.33 -17.25
N PRO A 78 -1.39 -3.31 -17.72
CA PRO A 78 -1.06 -2.13 -16.91
C PRO A 78 -2.31 -1.43 -16.38
N GLU A 79 -2.15 -0.68 -15.29
CA GLU A 79 -3.19 0.09 -14.59
C GLU A 79 -4.32 -0.76 -14.00
N THR A 80 -4.22 -2.10 -14.07
CA THR A 80 -5.19 -3.02 -13.48
C THR A 80 -4.78 -3.39 -12.06
N GLU A 81 -5.71 -3.29 -11.11
CA GLU A 81 -5.46 -3.62 -9.71
C GLU A 81 -5.55 -5.13 -9.44
N GLY A 82 -4.61 -5.63 -8.64
CA GLY A 82 -4.59 -7.00 -8.12
C GLY A 82 -3.83 -7.10 -6.81
N GLU A 83 -3.86 -8.28 -6.20
CA GLU A 83 -2.99 -8.57 -5.06
C GLU A 83 -1.54 -8.62 -5.53
N LEU A 84 -0.67 -7.89 -4.82
CA LEU A 84 0.76 -7.92 -5.06
C LEU A 84 1.35 -9.22 -4.49
N VAL A 85 1.96 -10.01 -5.37
CA VAL A 85 2.72 -11.21 -5.01
C VAL A 85 4.19 -10.97 -5.29
N TYR A 86 5.04 -11.33 -4.33
CA TYR A 86 6.49 -11.26 -4.47
C TYR A 86 7.09 -12.65 -4.50
N ARG A 87 8.04 -12.90 -5.41
CA ARG A 87 8.85 -14.12 -5.47
C ARG A 87 10.31 -13.75 -5.38
N GLY A 88 11.03 -14.42 -4.48
CA GLY A 88 12.46 -14.16 -4.31
C GLY A 88 13.11 -15.02 -3.23
N PRO A 89 14.45 -15.17 -3.29
CA PRO A 89 15.21 -16.03 -2.35
C PRO A 89 15.25 -15.44 -0.93
N ASN A 90 14.80 -14.22 -0.73
CA ASN A 90 14.73 -13.53 0.55
C ASN A 90 13.36 -13.66 1.23
N VAL A 91 12.42 -14.39 0.65
CA VAL A 91 11.15 -14.73 1.32
C VAL A 91 11.45 -15.65 2.50
N SER A 92 10.86 -15.37 3.66
CA SER A 92 11.01 -16.21 4.86
C SER A 92 10.42 -17.59 4.64
N LEU A 93 10.90 -18.57 5.38
CA LEU A 93 10.42 -19.96 5.28
C LEU A 93 8.98 -20.14 5.81
N GLY A 94 8.48 -19.21 6.59
CA GLY A 94 7.17 -19.27 7.24
C GLY A 94 7.18 -18.58 8.59
N TYR A 95 6.09 -18.73 9.34
CA TYR A 95 5.96 -18.24 10.71
C TYR A 95 6.26 -19.33 11.74
N ALA A 96 6.85 -18.93 12.87
CA ALA A 96 7.08 -19.80 14.01
C ALA A 96 6.44 -19.18 15.27
N GLU A 97 5.40 -19.81 15.80
CA GLU A 97 4.72 -19.41 17.03
C GLU A 97 5.19 -20.22 18.24
N CYS A 98 5.77 -21.40 17.97
CA CYS A 98 6.34 -22.28 19.01
C CYS A 98 7.61 -22.97 18.51
N LEU A 99 8.33 -23.67 19.42
CA LEU A 99 9.58 -24.37 19.11
C LEU A 99 9.43 -25.47 18.05
N ASP A 100 8.28 -26.10 17.97
CA ASP A 100 8.06 -27.16 16.97
C ASP A 100 7.92 -26.59 15.56
N ASP A 101 7.51 -25.34 15.42
CA ASP A 101 7.42 -24.66 14.11
C ASP A 101 8.80 -24.45 13.50
N LEU A 102 9.86 -24.36 14.29
CA LEU A 102 11.23 -24.27 13.78
C LEU A 102 11.70 -25.52 13.03
N LYS A 103 10.97 -26.63 13.15
CA LYS A 103 11.23 -27.88 12.42
C LYS A 103 10.48 -27.95 11.09
N LYS A 104 9.55 -27.04 10.85
CA LYS A 104 8.84 -26.92 9.56
C LYS A 104 9.84 -26.55 8.46
N GLY A 105 9.60 -27.07 7.27
CA GLY A 105 10.39 -26.72 6.10
C GLY A 105 10.00 -25.33 5.55
N ASP A 106 10.32 -25.12 4.29
CA ASP A 106 9.94 -23.91 3.56
C ASP A 106 8.45 -23.99 3.20
N GLU A 107 7.61 -23.35 4.01
CA GLU A 107 6.15 -23.28 3.80
C GLU A 107 5.80 -22.28 2.69
N ASN A 108 6.60 -21.22 2.52
CA ASN A 108 6.35 -20.16 1.55
C ASN A 108 6.92 -20.47 0.15
N GLN A 109 7.89 -21.37 0.04
CA GLN A 109 8.51 -21.79 -1.22
C GLN A 109 9.01 -20.60 -2.07
N GLY A 110 9.51 -19.57 -1.39
CA GLY A 110 10.02 -18.37 -2.05
C GLY A 110 8.94 -17.44 -2.60
N GLU A 111 7.66 -17.66 -2.29
CA GLU A 111 6.52 -16.84 -2.71
C GLU A 111 5.85 -16.19 -1.50
N LEU A 112 5.54 -14.90 -1.63
CA LEU A 112 4.85 -14.11 -0.61
C LEU A 112 3.63 -13.42 -1.19
N HIS A 113 2.45 -13.79 -0.71
CA HIS A 113 1.22 -13.03 -0.86
C HIS A 113 1.24 -11.87 0.14
N THR A 114 1.44 -10.65 -0.37
CA THR A 114 1.70 -9.50 0.51
C THR A 114 0.46 -8.99 1.25
N GLY A 115 -0.73 -9.33 0.75
CA GLY A 115 -1.98 -8.76 1.21
C GLY A 115 -2.15 -7.28 0.82
N ASP A 116 -1.21 -6.69 0.10
CA ASP A 116 -1.32 -5.36 -0.47
C ASP A 116 -1.95 -5.43 -1.87
N VAL A 117 -2.80 -4.46 -2.20
CA VAL A 117 -3.34 -4.27 -3.55
C VAL A 117 -2.47 -3.27 -4.27
N ALA A 118 -2.08 -3.60 -5.49
CA ALA A 118 -1.22 -2.76 -6.31
C ALA A 118 -1.68 -2.74 -7.77
N LYS A 119 -1.12 -1.82 -8.53
CA LYS A 119 -1.13 -1.78 -9.98
C LYS A 119 0.28 -1.49 -10.48
N PHE A 120 0.55 -1.72 -11.75
CA PHE A 120 1.80 -1.28 -12.38
C PHE A 120 1.51 -0.41 -13.60
N ASP A 121 2.45 0.47 -13.93
CA ASP A 121 2.35 1.31 -15.12
C ASP A 121 3.00 0.63 -16.35
N THR A 122 2.92 1.28 -17.50
CA THR A 122 3.50 0.77 -18.77
C THR A 122 5.01 0.62 -18.75
N ASP A 123 5.69 1.25 -17.80
CA ASP A 123 7.15 1.14 -17.61
C ASP A 123 7.51 0.04 -16.59
N GLY A 124 6.51 -0.65 -16.01
CA GLY A 124 6.69 -1.74 -15.06
C GLY A 124 6.96 -1.30 -13.61
N TYR A 125 6.64 -0.06 -13.24
CA TYR A 125 6.71 0.44 -11.88
C TYR A 125 5.44 0.13 -11.11
N PHE A 126 5.57 -0.40 -9.90
CA PHE A 126 4.44 -0.80 -9.06
C PHE A 126 4.02 0.31 -8.10
N TYR A 127 2.70 0.41 -7.87
CA TYR A 127 2.07 1.41 -6.98
C TYR A 127 1.11 0.71 -6.05
N ILE A 128 1.29 0.87 -4.73
CA ILE A 128 0.35 0.35 -3.74
C ILE A 128 -0.90 1.25 -3.73
N THR A 129 -2.05 0.63 -3.95
CA THR A 129 -3.36 1.29 -3.95
C THR A 129 -4.17 1.02 -2.69
N GLY A 130 -3.85 -0.06 -1.94
CA GLY A 130 -4.49 -0.37 -0.67
C GLY A 130 -4.06 -1.71 -0.10
N ARG A 131 -4.85 -2.21 0.87
CA ARG A 131 -4.68 -3.55 1.45
C ARG A 131 -5.94 -4.37 1.29
N LEU A 132 -5.82 -5.67 1.01
CA LEU A 132 -6.95 -6.58 0.83
C LEU A 132 -7.92 -6.53 2.01
N LYS A 133 -7.41 -6.55 3.24
CA LYS A 133 -8.20 -6.50 4.48
C LYS A 133 -8.79 -5.12 4.80
N ARG A 134 -8.47 -4.10 4.02
CA ARG A 134 -8.94 -2.71 4.16
C ARG A 134 -9.98 -2.33 3.11
N PHE A 135 -10.51 -3.31 2.37
CA PHE A 135 -11.65 -3.13 1.48
C PHE A 135 -12.93 -3.65 2.11
N VAL A 136 -13.99 -2.87 2.03
CA VAL A 136 -15.36 -3.25 2.41
C VAL A 136 -16.29 -3.02 1.22
N LYS A 137 -17.40 -3.71 1.16
CA LYS A 137 -18.46 -3.45 0.19
C LYS A 137 -19.49 -2.54 0.82
N VAL A 138 -19.76 -1.40 0.21
CA VAL A 138 -20.77 -0.44 0.64
C VAL A 138 -21.81 -0.35 -0.47
N TRP A 139 -23.01 -0.88 -0.21
CA TRP A 139 -24.09 -0.95 -1.20
C TRP A 139 -23.64 -1.55 -2.54
N GLY A 140 -22.83 -2.62 -2.46
CA GLY A 140 -22.28 -3.30 -3.64
C GLY A 140 -21.04 -2.65 -4.26
N ASN A 141 -20.65 -1.44 -3.85
CA ASN A 141 -19.45 -0.79 -4.31
C ASN A 141 -18.25 -1.15 -3.42
N ARG A 142 -17.12 -1.49 -4.04
CA ARG A 142 -15.86 -1.73 -3.33
C ARG A 142 -15.29 -0.40 -2.81
N CYS A 143 -15.17 -0.27 -1.50
CA CYS A 143 -14.65 0.91 -0.84
C CYS A 143 -13.33 0.59 -0.12
N ASN A 144 -12.31 1.40 -0.37
CA ASN A 144 -11.01 1.29 0.29
C ASN A 144 -10.99 2.18 1.53
N LEU A 145 -10.88 1.58 2.71
CA LEU A 145 -10.84 2.31 3.99
C LEU A 145 -9.62 3.23 4.11
N ASP A 146 -8.48 2.90 3.45
CA ASP A 146 -7.32 3.79 3.44
C ASP A 146 -7.60 5.07 2.64
N SER A 147 -8.34 4.96 1.53
CA SER A 147 -8.78 6.13 0.77
C SER A 147 -9.77 6.99 1.55
N VAL A 148 -10.70 6.34 2.28
CA VAL A 148 -11.63 7.02 3.19
C VAL A 148 -10.85 7.79 4.26
N GLU A 149 -9.86 7.15 4.90
CA GLU A 149 -9.01 7.75 5.92
C GLU A 149 -8.20 8.94 5.39
N GLN A 150 -7.65 8.83 4.17
CA GLN A 150 -6.95 9.95 3.52
C GLN A 150 -7.87 11.14 3.24
N MET A 151 -9.13 10.89 2.87
CA MET A 151 -10.12 11.97 2.72
C MET A 151 -10.41 12.67 4.05
N VAL A 152 -10.60 11.90 5.14
CA VAL A 152 -10.83 12.49 6.49
C VAL A 152 -9.62 13.30 6.96
N LYS A 153 -8.40 12.86 6.62
CA LYS A 153 -7.15 13.57 6.95
C LYS A 153 -7.03 14.95 6.32
N THR A 154 -7.87 15.29 5.35
CA THR A 154 -7.96 16.67 4.86
C THR A 154 -8.70 17.60 5.82
N ILE A 155 -9.44 17.05 6.79
CA ILE A 155 -10.22 17.79 7.78
C ILE A 155 -9.55 17.73 9.17
N THR A 156 -9.09 16.55 9.57
CA THR A 156 -8.42 16.31 10.86
C THR A 156 -7.25 15.35 10.67
N SER A 157 -6.11 15.65 11.28
CA SER A 157 -4.88 14.84 11.14
C SER A 157 -4.96 13.50 11.86
N ASN A 158 -5.73 13.42 12.95
CA ASN A 158 -5.81 12.26 13.83
C ASN A 158 -7.13 11.52 13.66
N CYS A 159 -7.18 10.65 12.66
CA CYS A 159 -8.33 9.80 12.38
C CYS A 159 -7.93 8.37 12.04
N ALA A 160 -8.88 7.45 12.23
CA ALA A 160 -8.79 6.07 11.80
C ALA A 160 -10.15 5.60 11.27
N CYS A 161 -10.13 4.77 10.24
CA CYS A 161 -11.33 4.18 9.66
C CYS A 161 -11.31 2.67 9.84
N VAL A 162 -12.43 2.12 10.26
CA VAL A 162 -12.69 0.68 10.26
C VAL A 162 -14.03 0.42 9.56
N GLY A 163 -14.24 -0.78 9.08
CA GLY A 163 -15.49 -1.08 8.40
C GLY A 163 -15.76 -2.57 8.27
N VAL A 164 -17.02 -2.86 8.10
CA VAL A 164 -17.57 -4.11 7.60
C VAL A 164 -18.47 -3.78 6.42
N ASP A 165 -18.93 -4.77 5.68
CA ASP A 165 -19.84 -4.52 4.55
C ASP A 165 -21.03 -3.67 4.99
N ASP A 166 -21.33 -2.68 4.18
CA ASP A 166 -22.40 -1.69 4.35
C ASP A 166 -22.25 -0.75 5.57
N LYS A 167 -21.11 -0.80 6.29
CA LYS A 167 -20.88 0.08 7.43
C LYS A 167 -19.40 0.48 7.55
N ILE A 168 -19.14 1.79 7.54
CA ILE A 168 -17.83 2.36 7.84
C ILE A 168 -17.93 3.16 9.15
N THR A 169 -16.97 2.97 10.05
CA THR A 169 -16.88 3.74 11.29
C THR A 169 -15.60 4.57 11.24
N ILE A 170 -15.74 5.87 11.45
CA ILE A 170 -14.65 6.83 11.42
C ILE A 170 -14.43 7.30 12.87
N PHE A 171 -13.22 7.12 13.35
CA PHE A 171 -12.77 7.65 14.64
C PHE A 171 -11.96 8.90 14.40
N VAL A 172 -12.25 9.96 15.11
CA VAL A 172 -11.50 11.22 15.12
C VAL A 172 -11.08 11.54 16.54
N ALA A 173 -9.88 12.05 16.73
CA ALA A 173 -9.35 12.40 18.05
C ALA A 173 -9.73 13.83 18.50
N GLU A 174 -10.25 14.63 17.59
CA GLU A 174 -10.60 16.02 17.79
C GLU A 174 -12.12 16.21 17.61
N GLU A 175 -12.71 17.25 18.21
CA GLU A 175 -14.10 17.59 17.93
C GLU A 175 -14.23 18.09 16.50
N VAL A 176 -14.91 17.33 15.67
CA VAL A 176 -15.24 17.65 14.27
C VAL A 176 -16.74 17.49 14.10
N ASP A 177 -17.37 18.42 13.40
CA ASP A 177 -18.80 18.29 13.06
C ASP A 177 -18.98 17.12 12.09
N ASP A 178 -19.71 16.08 12.53
CA ASP A 178 -20.02 14.89 11.76
C ASP A 178 -20.58 15.22 10.38
N LYS A 179 -21.38 16.27 10.26
CA LYS A 179 -21.98 16.71 9.00
C LYS A 179 -20.94 17.13 7.97
N VAL A 180 -19.81 17.70 8.41
CA VAL A 180 -18.72 18.11 7.50
C VAL A 180 -18.09 16.87 6.85
N ILE A 181 -17.83 15.84 7.66
CA ILE A 181 -17.26 14.57 7.18
C ILE A 181 -18.26 13.87 6.24
N ILE A 182 -19.51 13.74 6.69
CA ILE A 182 -20.58 13.05 5.93
C ILE A 182 -20.84 13.72 4.57
N ASN A 183 -20.95 15.06 4.55
CA ASN A 183 -21.15 15.80 3.30
C ASN A 183 -19.98 15.65 2.33
N MET A 184 -18.75 15.76 2.83
CA MET A 184 -17.56 15.55 2.02
C MET A 184 -17.55 14.15 1.34
N PHE A 185 -17.97 13.11 2.07
CA PHE A 185 -18.07 11.77 1.48
C PHE A 185 -19.16 11.68 0.43
N GLY A 186 -20.34 12.23 0.68
CA GLY A 186 -21.43 12.26 -0.30
C GLY A 186 -21.00 12.93 -1.61
N GLU A 187 -20.30 14.06 -1.51
CA GLU A 187 -19.82 14.81 -2.67
C GLU A 187 -18.68 14.12 -3.43
N LYS A 188 -17.70 13.56 -2.72
CA LYS A 188 -16.50 12.97 -3.34
C LYS A 188 -16.67 11.54 -3.82
N THR A 189 -17.51 10.76 -3.17
CA THR A 189 -17.63 9.32 -3.46
C THR A 189 -18.94 8.93 -4.14
N GLY A 190 -19.96 9.78 -4.06
CA GLY A 190 -21.31 9.45 -4.50
C GLY A 190 -21.97 8.32 -3.68
N LEU A 191 -21.34 7.87 -2.61
CA LEU A 191 -21.88 6.83 -1.73
C LEU A 191 -23.02 7.39 -0.87
N ASN A 192 -23.97 6.51 -0.54
CA ASN A 192 -25.05 6.87 0.37
C ASN A 192 -24.46 7.13 1.77
N THR A 193 -24.71 8.32 2.31
CA THR A 193 -24.18 8.77 3.61
C THR A 193 -24.69 7.96 4.82
N ARG A 194 -25.67 7.07 4.65
CA ARG A 194 -26.14 6.14 5.68
C ARG A 194 -25.15 5.04 6.04
N ALA A 195 -24.07 4.89 5.27
CA ALA A 195 -23.01 3.93 5.55
C ALA A 195 -21.97 4.41 6.58
N PHE A 196 -22.04 5.68 6.96
CA PHE A 196 -21.11 6.36 7.88
C PHE A 196 -21.77 6.70 9.21
#